data_561382fbff761694ebeb94c62e395e60
#
_entry.id   561382fbff761694ebeb94c62e395e60
#
_cell.length_a   1.000
_cell.length_b   1.000
_cell.length_c   1.000
_cell.angle_alpha   90.00
_cell.angle_beta   90.00
_cell.angle_gamma   90.00
#
_symmetry.space_group_name_H-M   'P 1'
#
loop_
_entity.id
_entity.type
_entity.pdbx_description
1 polymer ?
#
loop_
_entity_poly.entity_id
_entity_poly.type
_entity_poly.pdbx_seq_one_letter_code
_entity_poly.pdbx_strand_id
1 'polypeptide(L)'
;MTHQYKPTIDAPVVRIMVLETDRPHPHTESEKGSFGDILHHHFSAAGKEHHPPLGVETDQIFVVTEQGGRMPSYADFDGFDGLLITGSMYDAHGDNPWILDLLELLKGGFATCTYTYTSIQ
;
A
#
# COMPACT_ATOMS: atom_id res chain seq x y z
N MET A 1 9.88 -2.22 -6.66
CA MET A 1 10.11 -0.76 -6.77
C MET A 1 9.31 -0.03 -5.71
N THR A 2 9.89 0.92 -5.05
CA THR A 2 9.21 1.74 -4.05
C THR A 2 8.87 3.08 -4.67
N HIS A 3 7.64 3.53 -4.47
CA HIS A 3 7.18 4.82 -4.95
C HIS A 3 6.55 5.58 -3.78
N GLN A 4 6.82 6.86 -3.69
CA GLN A 4 6.37 7.69 -2.58
C GLN A 4 5.69 8.95 -3.09
N TYR A 5 4.52 9.25 -2.54
CA TYR A 5 3.81 10.51 -2.78
C TYR A 5 3.77 11.33 -1.50
N LYS A 6 4.09 12.61 -1.64
CA LYS A 6 4.01 13.58 -0.55
C LYS A 6 2.66 14.30 -0.58
N PRO A 7 2.21 14.84 0.58
CA PRO A 7 0.97 15.63 0.60
C PRO A 7 1.09 16.88 -0.27
N THR A 8 -0.04 17.29 -0.85
CA THR A 8 -0.10 18.48 -1.71
C THR A 8 -0.79 19.67 -1.04
N ILE A 9 -1.27 19.51 0.19
CA ILE A 9 -1.93 20.59 0.93
C ILE A 9 -1.24 20.78 2.28
N ASP A 10 -1.34 21.98 2.82
CA ASP A 10 -0.82 22.32 4.15
C ASP A 10 -1.87 21.96 5.20
N ALA A 11 -1.79 20.74 5.71
CA ALA A 11 -2.76 20.17 6.64
C ALA A 11 -2.09 19.02 7.39
N PRO A 12 -2.68 18.55 8.51
CA PRO A 12 -2.20 17.34 9.17
C PRO A 12 -2.16 16.17 8.18
N VAL A 13 -1.14 15.34 8.29
CA VAL A 13 -0.83 14.31 7.29
C VAL A 13 -1.19 12.93 7.80
N VAL A 14 -1.90 12.16 6.99
CA VAL A 14 -2.12 10.73 7.17
C VAL A 14 -1.13 9.99 6.28
N ARG A 15 -0.37 9.06 6.85
CA ARG A 15 0.63 8.28 6.13
C ARG A 15 0.14 6.85 5.95
N ILE A 16 0.06 6.41 4.69
CA ILE A 16 -0.44 5.10 4.33
C ILE A 16 0.64 4.32 3.58
N MET A 17 0.92 3.11 4.05
CA MET A 17 1.75 2.15 3.31
C MET A 17 0.85 1.32 2.42
N VAL A 18 1.15 1.27 1.12
CA VAL A 18 0.41 0.47 0.15
C VAL A 18 1.29 -0.69 -0.31
N LEU A 19 0.85 -1.91 -0.03
CA LEU A 19 1.51 -3.11 -0.53
C LEU A 19 0.77 -3.59 -1.77
N GLU A 20 1.44 -3.46 -2.91
CA GLU A 20 0.85 -3.84 -4.20
C GLU A 20 1.13 -5.31 -4.46
N THR A 21 0.07 -6.10 -4.58
CA THR A 21 0.15 -7.56 -4.78
C THR A 21 -0.17 -7.97 -6.21
N ASP A 22 -0.39 -7.00 -7.09
CA ASP A 22 -0.63 -7.22 -8.50
C ASP A 22 -0.36 -5.94 -9.28
N ARG A 23 -0.41 -6.05 -10.60
CA ARG A 23 -0.32 -4.91 -11.51
C ARG A 23 -1.61 -4.81 -12.32
N PRO A 24 -2.05 -3.57 -12.64
CA PRO A 24 -3.18 -3.41 -13.56
C PRO A 24 -2.87 -3.96 -14.93
N HIS A 25 -3.91 -4.14 -15.74
CA HIS A 25 -3.72 -4.41 -17.16
C HIS A 25 -2.79 -3.34 -17.77
N PRO A 26 -1.86 -3.70 -18.67
CA PRO A 26 -0.89 -2.74 -19.22
C PRO A 26 -1.48 -1.44 -19.75
N HIS A 27 -2.65 -1.53 -20.39
CA HIS A 27 -3.34 -0.33 -20.88
C HIS A 27 -3.76 0.60 -19.73
N THR A 28 -4.33 0.04 -18.68
CA THR A 28 -4.72 0.80 -17.48
C THR A 28 -3.49 1.38 -16.79
N GLU A 29 -2.43 0.58 -16.65
CA GLU A 29 -1.19 1.03 -16.01
C GLU A 29 -0.56 2.20 -16.75
N SER A 30 -0.57 2.17 -18.10
CA SER A 30 -0.02 3.26 -18.90
C SER A 30 -0.80 4.56 -18.77
N GLU A 31 -2.11 4.48 -18.52
CA GLU A 31 -2.97 5.67 -18.37
C GLU A 31 -3.07 6.17 -16.95
N LYS A 32 -3.14 5.28 -15.97
CA LYS A 32 -3.48 5.61 -14.58
C LYS A 32 -2.39 5.27 -13.58
N GLY A 33 -1.35 4.57 -14.01
CA GLY A 33 -0.30 4.09 -13.14
C GLY A 33 -0.62 2.77 -12.45
N SER A 34 0.11 2.47 -11.41
CA SER A 34 -0.07 1.25 -10.62
C SER A 34 -1.34 1.35 -9.75
N PHE A 35 -1.70 0.26 -9.09
CA PHE A 35 -2.81 0.28 -8.13
C PHE A 35 -2.54 1.28 -6.99
N GLY A 36 -1.30 1.36 -6.52
CA GLY A 36 -0.93 2.33 -5.49
C GLY A 36 -1.08 3.77 -5.96
N ASP A 37 -0.74 4.05 -7.22
CA ASP A 37 -0.93 5.39 -7.80
C ASP A 37 -2.40 5.77 -7.82
N ILE A 38 -3.25 4.85 -8.25
CA ILE A 38 -4.71 5.06 -8.30
C ILE A 38 -5.24 5.32 -6.89
N LEU A 39 -4.84 4.49 -5.92
CA LEU A 39 -5.28 4.61 -4.55
C LEU A 39 -4.81 5.92 -3.90
N HIS A 40 -3.57 6.34 -4.20
CA HIS A 40 -3.08 7.62 -3.69
C HIS A 40 -3.99 8.78 -4.12
N HIS A 41 -4.38 8.81 -5.39
CA HIS A 41 -5.23 9.88 -5.89
C HIS A 41 -6.62 9.86 -5.24
N HIS A 42 -7.18 8.68 -5.00
CA HIS A 42 -8.46 8.56 -4.30
C HIS A 42 -8.37 9.06 -2.86
N PHE A 43 -7.36 8.63 -2.11
CA PHE A 43 -7.20 9.04 -0.72
C PHE A 43 -6.85 10.52 -0.60
N SER A 44 -6.04 11.05 -1.51
CA SER A 44 -5.71 12.47 -1.53
C SER A 44 -6.94 13.33 -1.75
N ALA A 45 -7.82 12.94 -2.68
CA ALA A 45 -9.08 13.65 -2.92
C ALA A 45 -9.99 13.58 -1.70
N ALA A 46 -10.12 12.41 -1.09
CA ALA A 46 -10.92 12.24 0.13
C ALA A 46 -10.39 13.09 1.28
N GLY A 47 -9.07 13.17 1.43
CA GLY A 47 -8.45 14.00 2.46
C GLY A 47 -8.76 15.47 2.29
N LYS A 48 -8.74 15.98 1.06
CA LYS A 48 -9.07 17.37 0.77
C LYS A 48 -10.53 17.71 1.12
N GLU A 49 -11.43 16.74 0.97
CA GLU A 49 -12.86 16.92 1.27
C GLU A 49 -13.19 16.68 2.74
N HIS A 50 -12.28 16.12 3.51
CA HIS A 50 -12.48 15.88 4.94
C HIS A 50 -12.55 17.21 5.69
N HIS A 51 -13.28 17.26 6.78
CA HIS A 51 -13.39 18.44 7.65
C HIS A 51 -12.88 18.11 9.05
N PRO A 52 -11.74 18.65 9.47
CA PRO A 52 -10.81 19.53 8.73
C PRO A 52 -10.06 18.76 7.62
N PRO A 53 -9.52 19.47 6.62
CA PRO A 53 -8.78 18.82 5.54
C PRO A 53 -7.57 18.04 6.06
N LEU A 54 -7.25 16.95 5.39
CA LEU A 54 -6.11 16.08 5.70
C LEU A 54 -5.25 15.91 4.45
N GLY A 55 -3.93 16.03 4.63
CA GLY A 55 -2.97 15.66 3.61
C GLY A 55 -2.77 14.15 3.62
N VAL A 56 -2.46 13.57 2.48
CA VAL A 56 -2.22 12.13 2.37
C VAL A 56 -0.85 11.89 1.78
N GLU A 57 -0.03 11.14 2.50
CA GLU A 57 1.26 10.65 2.04
C GLU A 57 1.15 9.14 1.88
N THR A 58 1.59 8.61 0.74
CA THR A 58 1.59 7.17 0.49
C THR A 58 2.98 6.70 0.09
N ASP A 59 3.38 5.57 0.65
CA ASP A 59 4.53 4.81 0.20
C ASP A 59 4.02 3.52 -0.41
N GLN A 60 4.51 3.17 -1.59
CA GLN A 60 4.03 2.03 -2.35
C GLN A 60 5.16 1.03 -2.53
N ILE A 61 4.92 -0.22 -2.18
CA ILE A 61 5.89 -1.29 -2.36
C ILE A 61 5.21 -2.42 -3.13
N PHE A 62 5.79 -2.77 -4.28
CA PHE A 62 5.36 -3.93 -5.03
C PHE A 62 6.01 -5.16 -4.40
N VAL A 63 5.21 -6.09 -3.87
CA VAL A 63 5.70 -7.18 -3.02
C VAL A 63 5.80 -8.52 -3.73
N VAL A 64 5.39 -8.60 -5.00
CA VAL A 64 5.47 -9.86 -5.76
C VAL A 64 6.93 -10.08 -6.18
N THR A 65 7.68 -10.77 -5.35
CA THR A 65 9.11 -10.97 -5.57
C THR A 65 9.42 -11.76 -6.83
N GLU A 66 8.50 -12.63 -7.25
CA GLU A 66 8.62 -13.38 -8.51
C GLU A 66 8.61 -12.47 -9.74
N GLN A 67 8.10 -11.24 -9.59
CA GLN A 67 7.99 -10.29 -10.70
C GLN A 67 8.84 -9.03 -10.46
N GLY A 68 9.89 -9.15 -9.67
CA GLY A 68 10.83 -8.06 -9.42
C GLY A 68 10.45 -7.15 -8.26
N GLY A 69 9.46 -7.53 -7.47
CA GLY A 69 9.10 -6.80 -6.26
C GLY A 69 10.05 -7.08 -5.11
N ARG A 70 9.81 -6.41 -3.97
CA ARG A 70 10.56 -6.64 -2.74
C ARG A 70 9.63 -6.80 -1.57
N MET A 71 10.05 -7.60 -0.59
CA MET A 71 9.32 -7.73 0.66
C MET A 71 9.78 -6.62 1.62
N PRO A 72 8.85 -5.85 2.22
CA PRO A 72 9.23 -4.83 3.18
C PRO A 72 9.72 -5.45 4.49
N SER A 73 10.42 -4.67 5.28
CA SER A 73 10.81 -5.02 6.65
C SER A 73 9.95 -4.25 7.64
N TYR A 74 10.04 -4.60 8.92
CA TYR A 74 9.30 -3.89 9.96
C TYR A 74 9.67 -2.40 10.03
N ALA A 75 10.91 -2.07 9.75
CA ALA A 75 11.36 -0.68 9.75
C ALA A 75 10.65 0.16 8.69
N ASP A 76 10.23 -0.45 7.59
CA ASP A 76 9.52 0.26 6.53
C ASP A 76 8.16 0.80 7.00
N PHE A 77 7.59 0.23 8.06
CA PHE A 77 6.28 0.63 8.57
C PHE A 77 6.35 1.70 9.66
N ASP A 78 7.53 2.11 10.07
CA ASP A 78 7.68 3.11 11.13
C ASP A 78 7.03 4.44 10.73
N GLY A 79 6.19 4.96 11.62
CA GLY A 79 5.54 6.25 11.42
C GLY A 79 4.33 6.24 10.48
N PHE A 80 3.89 5.08 10.02
CA PHE A 80 2.69 4.99 9.20
C PHE A 80 1.44 4.83 10.06
N ASP A 81 0.35 5.47 9.61
CA ASP A 81 -0.94 5.43 10.29
C ASP A 81 -1.79 4.26 9.84
N GLY A 82 -1.56 3.75 8.64
CA GLY A 82 -2.33 2.65 8.11
C GLY A 82 -1.59 1.86 7.04
N LEU A 83 -2.07 0.65 6.81
CA LEU A 83 -1.56 -0.27 5.81
C LEU A 83 -2.70 -0.69 4.90
N LEU A 84 -2.46 -0.64 3.59
CA LEU A 84 -3.42 -1.07 2.59
C LEU A 84 -2.75 -2.14 1.72
N ILE A 85 -3.44 -3.25 1.53
CA ILE A 85 -2.98 -4.34 0.67
C ILE A 85 -3.95 -4.42 -0.51
N THR A 86 -3.44 -4.30 -1.72
CA THR A 86 -4.29 -4.39 -2.93
C THR A 86 -4.71 -5.83 -3.19
N GLY A 87 -5.77 -6.00 -3.97
CA GLY A 87 -6.18 -7.32 -4.43
C GLY A 87 -5.22 -7.88 -5.47
N SER A 88 -5.28 -9.18 -5.66
CA SER A 88 -4.35 -9.90 -6.53
C SER A 88 -5.06 -11.04 -7.24
N MET A 89 -4.52 -11.41 -8.42
CA MET A 89 -4.93 -12.63 -9.09
C MET A 89 -4.36 -13.89 -8.43
N TYR A 90 -3.34 -13.74 -7.57
CA TYR A 90 -2.78 -14.86 -6.83
C TYR A 90 -3.74 -15.32 -5.75
N ASP A 91 -3.76 -16.62 -5.49
CA ASP A 91 -4.54 -17.18 -4.39
C ASP A 91 -3.86 -16.84 -3.05
N ALA A 92 -4.59 -16.15 -2.19
CA ALA A 92 -4.08 -15.77 -0.86
C ALA A 92 -3.72 -16.98 0.00
N HIS A 93 -4.28 -18.14 -0.31
CA HIS A 93 -3.98 -19.41 0.39
C HIS A 93 -2.93 -20.22 -0.37
N GLY A 94 -2.38 -19.68 -1.44
CA GLY A 94 -1.30 -20.32 -2.18
C GLY A 94 0.01 -20.32 -1.42
N ASP A 95 0.95 -21.10 -1.89
CA ASP A 95 2.27 -21.28 -1.25
C ASP A 95 3.39 -20.60 -2.06
N ASN A 96 3.06 -19.57 -2.82
CA ASN A 96 4.05 -18.71 -3.44
C ASN A 96 4.95 -18.11 -2.34
N PRO A 97 6.27 -18.13 -2.52
CA PRO A 97 7.19 -17.63 -1.47
C PRO A 97 6.86 -16.23 -0.97
N TRP A 98 6.52 -15.30 -1.86
CA TRP A 98 6.21 -13.93 -1.45
C TRP A 98 4.92 -13.86 -0.60
N ILE A 99 3.95 -14.73 -0.86
CA ILE A 99 2.71 -14.77 -0.06
C ILE A 99 3.02 -15.26 1.34
N LEU A 100 3.82 -16.33 1.46
CA LEU A 100 4.22 -16.87 2.75
C LEU A 100 5.04 -15.85 3.54
N ASP A 101 5.95 -15.15 2.88
CA ASP A 101 6.75 -14.10 3.52
C ASP A 101 5.89 -12.94 3.97
N LEU A 102 4.90 -12.53 3.18
CA LEU A 102 3.97 -11.47 3.54
C LEU A 102 3.14 -11.87 4.75
N LEU A 103 2.64 -13.10 4.79
CA LEU A 103 1.88 -13.61 5.94
C LEU A 103 2.71 -13.59 7.22
N GLU A 104 3.97 -14.01 7.15
CA GLU A 104 4.87 -13.97 8.31
C GLU A 104 5.12 -12.54 8.77
N LEU A 105 5.32 -11.61 7.84
CA LEU A 105 5.50 -10.20 8.15
C LEU A 105 4.27 -9.64 8.88
N LEU A 106 3.08 -9.93 8.37
CA LEU A 106 1.84 -9.43 8.97
C LEU A 106 1.59 -10.03 10.35
N LYS A 107 1.87 -11.31 10.54
CA LYS A 107 1.71 -11.96 11.83
C LYS A 107 2.64 -11.40 12.90
N GLY A 108 3.90 -11.18 12.55
CA GLY A 108 4.91 -10.72 13.50
C GLY A 108 4.85 -9.22 13.75
N GLY A 109 4.71 -8.43 12.68
CA GLY A 109 4.88 -6.99 12.74
C GLY A 109 3.74 -6.25 13.39
N PHE A 110 2.54 -6.79 13.38
CA PHE A 110 1.35 -6.08 13.84
C PHE A 110 0.73 -6.66 15.12
N ALA A 111 1.37 -7.63 15.73
CA ALA A 111 0.89 -8.23 16.97
C ALA A 111 0.86 -7.23 18.14
N THR A 112 1.70 -6.19 18.10
CA THR A 112 1.82 -5.19 19.16
C THR A 112 1.42 -3.79 18.72
N CYS A 113 0.92 -3.64 17.49
CA CYS A 113 0.57 -2.34 16.92
C CYS A 113 -0.93 -2.26 16.66
N THR A 114 -1.46 -1.02 16.70
CA THR A 114 -2.88 -0.76 16.45
C THR A 114 -3.13 -0.35 15.01
N TYR A 115 -2.47 -1.01 14.07
CA TYR A 115 -2.68 -0.76 12.66
C TYR A 115 -3.93 -1.45 12.16
N THR A 116 -4.67 -0.75 11.31
CA THR A 116 -5.78 -1.34 10.57
C THR A 116 -5.31 -1.56 9.13
N TYR A 117 -5.55 -2.73 8.59
CA TYR A 117 -5.28 -2.98 7.18
C TYR A 117 -6.57 -3.36 6.45
N THR A 118 -6.62 -3.00 5.17
CA THR A 118 -7.76 -3.32 4.31
C THR A 118 -7.23 -3.92 3.01
N SER A 119 -7.84 -5.02 2.59
CA SER A 119 -7.57 -5.63 1.29
C SER A 119 -8.62 -5.17 0.30
N ILE A 120 -8.19 -4.70 -0.85
CA ILE A 120 -9.07 -4.27 -1.94
C ILE A 120 -8.95 -5.26 -3.09
N GLN A 121 -10.07 -5.83 -3.48
CA GLN A 121 -10.16 -6.77 -4.58
C GLN A 121 -10.47 -6.03 -5.88
#